data_f5389fb0af06a560dd20f9047e55599f
#
_entry.id   f5389fb0af06a560dd20f9047e55599f
#
_cell.length_a   1.000
_cell.length_b   1.000
_cell.length_c   1.000
_cell.angle_alpha   90.00
_cell.angle_beta   90.00
_cell.angle_gamma   90.00
#
_symmetry.space_group_name_H-M   'P 1'
#
loop_
_entity.id
_entity.type
_entity.pdbx_description
1 polymer ?
#
loop_
_entity_poly.entity_id
_entity_poly.type
_entity_poly.pdbx_seq_one_letter_code
_entity_poly.pdbx_strand_id
1 'polypeptide(L)'
;MKTIDERGSGTRIALRVLTPVLIAGAFAGLAGATEVAAATAPPAAVKAASAHLTQGFDLRNLSSHTITLTGIDGAGKADGAPRIGSVLRPGDAIHYEKVFWFGNTPKTILTFNESGSDGSVRVFQIELWVDSFLNSPSIMMPGSDGRIGDIEVQGLGYTAKSVSFVDKFGSAPIEVPAADKQRQADLLNRLCADGLASCTFRTTSTEPGAVLVDRKHSEVNLLDAAYPLTITDGFTFSAATNVEASVSGKVTLFGLVDTTLSAKYGKSWSEAKTGTVSRTIPVKPGYRGYIELQQPTIRQHGDFTVTMGNTTWILTGVYFDIPDMAQHRDVVVGQEKYVG
;
A
#
# COMPACT_ATOMS: atom_id res chain seq x y z
N MET A 1 18.49 -45.80 -26.29
CA MET A 1 19.71 -45.87 -25.47
C MET A 1 20.59 -44.69 -25.83
N LYS A 2 20.44 -43.57 -25.10
CA LYS A 2 21.32 -42.42 -25.14
C LYS A 2 21.16 -41.66 -23.80
N THR A 3 22.15 -41.82 -22.97
CA THR A 3 22.37 -41.18 -21.70
C THR A 3 22.61 -39.68 -21.90
N ILE A 4 21.92 -38.83 -21.15
CA ILE A 4 22.19 -37.40 -21.06
C ILE A 4 22.70 -37.13 -19.64
N ASP A 5 23.87 -36.52 -19.61
CA ASP A 5 24.73 -36.18 -18.51
C ASP A 5 24.19 -34.94 -17.75
N GLU A 6 24.02 -35.06 -16.43
CA GLU A 6 23.69 -33.97 -15.53
C GLU A 6 24.98 -33.23 -15.14
N ARG A 7 25.08 -31.97 -15.44
CA ARG A 7 26.06 -31.07 -14.81
C ARG A 7 25.33 -29.96 -14.07
N GLY A 8 25.29 -30.12 -12.75
CA GLY A 8 24.86 -29.11 -11.82
C GLY A 8 25.83 -27.93 -11.76
N SER A 9 25.29 -26.72 -11.90
CA SER A 9 25.99 -25.48 -11.59
C SER A 9 25.44 -24.91 -10.28
N GLY A 10 26.16 -25.18 -9.19
CA GLY A 10 25.86 -24.62 -7.87
C GLY A 10 26.37 -23.21 -7.74
N THR A 11 25.48 -22.24 -7.69
CA THR A 11 25.81 -20.85 -7.32
C THR A 11 25.91 -20.74 -5.80
N ARG A 12 27.12 -20.60 -5.28
CA ARG A 12 27.39 -20.33 -3.86
C ARG A 12 27.14 -18.86 -3.56
N ILE A 13 26.14 -18.57 -2.74
CA ILE A 13 25.90 -17.26 -2.15
C ILE A 13 26.85 -17.11 -0.96
N ALA A 14 27.81 -16.19 -1.05
CA ALA A 14 28.71 -15.84 0.03
C ALA A 14 28.03 -14.88 1.02
N LEU A 15 27.77 -15.38 2.22
CA LEU A 15 27.31 -14.60 3.37
C LEU A 15 28.50 -13.79 3.93
N ARG A 16 28.50 -12.48 3.76
CA ARG A 16 29.46 -11.59 4.40
C ARG A 16 29.00 -11.27 5.83
N VAL A 17 29.71 -11.84 6.79
CA VAL A 17 29.61 -11.48 8.20
C VAL A 17 30.42 -10.21 8.43
N LEU A 18 29.75 -9.13 8.86
CA LEU A 18 30.39 -7.90 9.31
C LEU A 18 30.71 -8.04 10.81
N THR A 19 32.00 -8.09 11.11
CA THR A 19 32.54 -8.06 12.48
C THR A 19 32.64 -6.61 12.96
N PRO A 20 32.19 -6.25 14.17
CA PRO A 20 32.44 -4.93 14.73
C PRO A 20 33.85 -4.87 15.32
N VAL A 21 34.62 -3.85 14.91
CA VAL A 21 35.93 -3.51 15.45
C VAL A 21 35.73 -2.74 16.78
N LEU A 22 36.18 -3.34 17.87
CA LEU A 22 36.34 -2.68 19.16
C LEU A 22 37.67 -1.90 19.15
N ILE A 23 37.63 -0.57 19.23
CA ILE A 23 38.78 0.27 19.45
C ILE A 23 38.92 0.51 20.96
N ALA A 24 39.87 -0.18 21.58
CA ALA A 24 40.31 0.10 22.94
C ALA A 24 41.40 1.19 22.89
N GLY A 25 41.06 2.40 23.33
CA GLY A 25 42.02 3.48 23.54
C GLY A 25 42.52 3.45 24.99
N ALA A 26 43.81 3.09 25.14
CA ALA A 26 44.53 3.23 26.41
C ALA A 26 45.06 4.67 26.55
N PHE A 27 44.67 5.37 27.60
CA PHE A 27 45.37 6.56 28.07
C PHE A 27 46.02 6.26 29.43
N ALA A 28 47.35 6.22 29.40
CA ALA A 28 48.20 6.26 30.57
C ALA A 28 48.57 7.73 30.80
N GLY A 29 48.46 8.23 32.05
CA GLY A 29 48.90 9.60 32.34
C GLY A 29 48.80 9.98 33.82
N LEU A 30 49.89 9.70 34.56
CA LEU A 30 50.49 10.46 35.64
C LEU A 30 49.73 10.78 36.94
N ALA A 31 50.36 10.28 37.98
CA ALA A 31 50.10 10.50 39.41
C ALA A 31 50.26 11.98 39.86
N GLY A 32 49.38 12.37 40.74
CA GLY A 32 49.50 13.57 41.58
C GLY A 32 48.65 13.39 42.79
N ALA A 33 49.26 12.97 43.90
CA ALA A 33 48.58 12.82 45.17
C ALA A 33 48.34 14.18 45.81
N THR A 34 47.06 14.52 46.05
CA THR A 34 46.66 15.46 47.11
C THR A 34 45.48 14.86 47.81
N GLU A 35 45.74 14.45 49.02
CA GLU A 35 44.76 13.94 50.00
C GLU A 35 43.87 15.11 50.45
N VAL A 36 42.66 15.21 49.91
CA VAL A 36 41.60 16.06 50.45
C VAL A 36 40.57 15.13 51.04
N ALA A 37 40.43 15.18 52.38
CA ALA A 37 39.39 14.47 53.10
C ALA A 37 38.01 14.91 52.57
N ALA A 38 37.43 14.09 51.71
CA ALA A 38 36.06 14.27 51.21
C ALA A 38 35.10 13.77 52.29
N ALA A 39 34.31 14.67 52.83
CA ALA A 39 33.13 14.35 53.62
C ALA A 39 32.23 13.40 52.81
N THR A 40 32.03 12.20 53.34
CA THR A 40 31.10 11.22 52.77
C THR A 40 29.69 11.77 52.84
N ALA A 41 29.21 12.33 51.73
CA ALA A 41 27.77 12.57 51.56
C ALA A 41 27.04 11.23 51.62
N PRO A 42 25.90 11.13 52.32
CA PRO A 42 25.12 9.91 52.34
C PRO A 42 24.76 9.54 50.91
N PRO A 43 24.78 8.26 50.56
CA PRO A 43 24.43 7.83 49.21
C PRO A 43 23.01 8.34 48.90
N ALA A 44 22.88 9.19 47.91
CA ALA A 44 21.59 9.58 47.39
C ALA A 44 20.86 8.28 47.03
N ALA A 45 19.72 8.06 47.68
CA ALA A 45 18.88 6.93 47.37
C ALA A 45 18.54 7.01 45.88
N VAL A 46 19.24 6.19 45.08
CA VAL A 46 18.89 5.99 43.69
C VAL A 46 17.47 5.43 43.71
N LYS A 47 16.48 6.29 43.49
CA LYS A 47 15.15 5.84 43.17
C LYS A 47 15.34 4.93 41.95
N ALA A 48 15.27 3.62 42.17
CA ALA A 48 15.20 2.67 41.07
C ALA A 48 14.00 3.11 40.21
N ALA A 49 14.28 3.67 39.05
CA ALA A 49 13.25 3.94 38.08
C ALA A 49 12.59 2.59 37.80
N SER A 50 11.36 2.43 38.23
CA SER A 50 10.58 1.23 37.94
C SER A 50 10.55 1.10 36.41
N ALA A 51 11.26 0.11 35.88
CA ALA A 51 11.34 -0.10 34.47
C ALA A 51 9.94 -0.43 33.94
N HIS A 52 9.36 0.52 33.22
CA HIS A 52 8.13 0.30 32.48
C HIS A 52 8.44 -0.69 31.36
N LEU A 53 7.63 -1.72 31.23
CA LEU A 53 7.65 -2.66 30.13
C LEU A 53 6.53 -2.31 29.17
N THR A 54 6.75 -2.59 27.89
CA THR A 54 5.73 -2.39 26.84
C THR A 54 5.46 -3.68 26.10
N GLN A 55 4.21 -3.89 25.72
CA GLN A 55 3.77 -4.97 24.85
C GLN A 55 2.86 -4.41 23.77
N GLY A 56 3.26 -4.62 22.51
CA GLY A 56 2.45 -4.27 21.35
C GLY A 56 1.39 -5.34 21.03
N PHE A 57 0.24 -4.85 20.60
CA PHE A 57 -0.87 -5.65 20.10
C PHE A 57 -1.35 -5.10 18.76
N ASP A 58 -1.58 -5.97 17.77
CA ASP A 58 -2.08 -5.60 16.45
C ASP A 58 -3.52 -6.09 16.28
N LEU A 59 -4.42 -5.19 15.90
CA LEU A 59 -5.79 -5.51 15.56
C LEU A 59 -6.02 -5.12 14.10
N ARG A 60 -6.40 -6.08 13.26
CA ARG A 60 -6.58 -5.88 11.81
C ARG A 60 -8.02 -6.12 11.41
N ASN A 61 -8.57 -5.25 10.59
CA ASN A 61 -9.86 -5.47 9.97
C ASN A 61 -9.69 -6.10 8.58
N LEU A 62 -9.87 -7.40 8.51
CA LEU A 62 -9.88 -8.19 7.28
C LEU A 62 -11.32 -8.59 6.88
N SER A 63 -12.33 -7.92 7.45
CA SER A 63 -13.74 -8.12 7.12
C SER A 63 -14.23 -7.08 6.11
N SER A 64 -15.43 -7.30 5.58
CA SER A 64 -16.12 -6.32 4.72
C SER A 64 -16.75 -5.16 5.49
N HIS A 65 -16.78 -5.26 6.82
CA HIS A 65 -17.47 -4.33 7.69
C HIS A 65 -16.57 -3.18 8.15
N THR A 66 -17.19 -2.06 8.48
CA THR A 66 -16.48 -0.96 9.14
C THR A 66 -16.62 -1.12 10.65
N ILE A 67 -15.49 -1.07 11.35
CA ILE A 67 -15.39 -1.23 12.80
C ILE A 67 -14.87 0.07 13.40
N THR A 68 -15.55 0.58 14.43
CA THR A 68 -15.16 1.85 15.07
C THR A 68 -14.80 1.60 16.53
N LEU A 69 -13.66 2.08 16.96
CA LEU A 69 -13.23 2.06 18.36
C LEU A 69 -14.03 3.12 19.14
N THR A 70 -14.88 2.68 20.07
CA THR A 70 -15.79 3.57 20.83
C THR A 70 -15.44 3.73 22.29
N GLY A 71 -14.56 2.87 22.84
CA GLY A 71 -14.14 2.96 24.24
C GLY A 71 -12.77 2.35 24.46
N ILE A 72 -12.03 2.89 25.44
CA ILE A 72 -10.77 2.35 25.95
C ILE A 72 -10.83 2.46 27.47
N ASP A 73 -10.99 1.33 28.14
CA ASP A 73 -11.09 1.23 29.59
C ASP A 73 -9.90 0.44 30.17
N GLY A 74 -9.62 0.64 31.47
CA GLY A 74 -8.57 -0.07 32.17
C GLY A 74 -7.23 0.65 32.17
N ALA A 75 -6.20 -0.06 32.60
CA ALA A 75 -4.87 0.49 32.84
C ALA A 75 -3.85 0.09 31.75
N GLY A 76 -2.70 0.78 31.73
CA GLY A 76 -1.61 0.45 30.83
C GLY A 76 -1.71 1.06 29.44
N LYS A 77 -2.35 2.21 29.33
CA LYS A 77 -2.41 2.98 28.08
C LYS A 77 -1.06 3.66 27.82
N ALA A 78 -0.46 3.39 26.68
CA ALA A 78 0.74 4.07 26.23
C ALA A 78 0.42 5.41 25.54
N ASP A 79 1.42 6.30 25.47
CA ASP A 79 1.36 7.46 24.60
C ASP A 79 1.26 7.00 23.15
N GLY A 80 0.34 7.59 22.38
CA GLY A 80 0.09 7.18 20.99
C GLY A 80 -0.95 6.05 20.82
N ALA A 81 -1.61 5.60 21.90
CA ALA A 81 -2.76 4.70 21.78
C ALA A 81 -3.81 5.26 20.80
N PRO A 82 -4.49 4.38 20.03
CA PRO A 82 -5.54 4.82 19.12
C PRO A 82 -6.60 5.64 19.85
N ARG A 83 -7.16 6.62 19.14
CA ARG A 83 -8.18 7.50 19.72
C ARG A 83 -9.54 6.85 19.63
N ILE A 84 -10.39 7.09 20.64
CA ILE A 84 -11.83 6.81 20.53
C ILE A 84 -12.35 7.56 19.30
N GLY A 85 -13.14 6.88 18.48
CA GLY A 85 -13.60 7.34 17.18
C GLY A 85 -12.71 6.90 16.01
N SER A 86 -11.62 6.19 16.25
CA SER A 86 -10.82 5.59 15.17
C SER A 86 -11.65 4.55 14.42
N VAL A 87 -11.70 4.70 13.10
CA VAL A 87 -12.47 3.84 12.19
C VAL A 87 -11.52 2.89 11.49
N LEU A 88 -11.79 1.60 11.59
CA LEU A 88 -11.10 0.54 10.83
C LEU A 88 -11.98 0.13 9.67
N ARG A 89 -11.62 0.54 8.47
CA ARG A 89 -12.20 0.04 7.23
C ARG A 89 -11.55 -1.29 6.84
N PRO A 90 -12.10 -2.03 5.87
CA PRO A 90 -11.42 -3.21 5.33
C PRO A 90 -9.95 -2.94 5.01
N GLY A 91 -9.03 -3.74 5.56
CA GLY A 91 -7.58 -3.60 5.42
C GLY A 91 -6.89 -2.72 6.45
N ASP A 92 -7.60 -1.93 7.25
CA ASP A 92 -6.99 -1.11 8.30
C ASP A 92 -6.50 -1.95 9.48
N ALA A 93 -5.49 -1.42 10.15
CA ALA A 93 -4.98 -1.99 11.39
C ALA A 93 -4.81 -0.90 12.46
N ILE A 94 -4.99 -1.30 13.71
CA ILE A 94 -4.62 -0.52 14.89
C ILE A 94 -3.47 -1.25 15.59
N HIS A 95 -2.41 -0.52 15.87
CA HIS A 95 -1.37 -0.93 16.79
C HIS A 95 -1.64 -0.31 18.15
N TYR A 96 -1.70 -1.13 19.20
CA TYR A 96 -1.92 -0.69 20.58
C TYR A 96 -0.73 -1.10 21.43
N GLU A 97 0.02 -0.14 21.95
CA GLU A 97 1.07 -0.41 22.94
C GLU A 97 0.50 -0.34 24.35
N LYS A 98 0.73 -1.39 25.10
CA LYS A 98 0.36 -1.50 26.50
C LYS A 98 1.59 -1.34 27.39
N VAL A 99 1.50 -0.40 28.35
CA VAL A 99 2.52 -0.19 29.38
C VAL A 99 2.13 -0.94 30.65
N PHE A 100 3.08 -1.66 31.23
CA PHE A 100 2.86 -2.41 32.46
C PHE A 100 4.14 -2.47 33.32
N TRP A 101 4.01 -2.94 34.57
CA TRP A 101 5.12 -3.12 35.51
C TRP A 101 5.21 -4.60 35.87
N PHE A 102 6.40 -5.03 36.21
CA PHE A 102 6.61 -6.37 36.75
C PHE A 102 5.74 -6.60 38.01
N GLY A 103 5.03 -7.69 38.08
CA GLY A 103 4.10 -8.03 39.15
C GLY A 103 2.72 -7.36 39.07
N ASN A 104 2.48 -6.53 38.06
CA ASN A 104 1.16 -5.94 37.81
C ASN A 104 0.65 -6.38 36.44
N THR A 105 -0.54 -6.95 36.38
CA THR A 105 -1.19 -7.47 35.17
C THR A 105 -2.43 -6.65 34.83
N PRO A 106 -2.28 -5.37 34.43
CA PRO A 106 -3.44 -4.54 34.14
C PRO A 106 -4.17 -5.07 32.90
N LYS A 107 -5.49 -5.02 32.94
CA LYS A 107 -6.34 -5.29 31.79
C LYS A 107 -6.68 -3.98 31.08
N THR A 108 -6.72 -4.03 29.75
CA THR A 108 -7.24 -2.94 28.92
C THR A 108 -8.37 -3.49 28.07
N ILE A 109 -9.49 -2.82 28.10
CA ILE A 109 -10.68 -3.22 27.36
C ILE A 109 -10.89 -2.21 26.24
N LEU A 110 -10.81 -2.67 25.00
CA LEU A 110 -11.16 -1.90 23.81
C LEU A 110 -12.61 -2.23 23.42
N THR A 111 -13.46 -1.22 23.39
CA THR A 111 -14.86 -1.37 22.97
C THR A 111 -15.00 -0.91 21.53
N PHE A 112 -15.61 -1.73 20.72
CA PHE A 112 -15.83 -1.49 19.30
C PHE A 112 -17.30 -1.54 18.94
N ASN A 113 -17.69 -0.74 17.94
CA ASN A 113 -18.94 -0.85 17.23
C ASN A 113 -18.69 -1.41 15.83
N GLU A 114 -19.42 -2.41 15.44
CA GLU A 114 -19.49 -2.93 14.09
C GLU A 114 -20.80 -2.47 13.45
N SER A 115 -20.73 -1.93 12.24
CA SER A 115 -21.92 -1.57 11.47
C SER A 115 -22.27 -2.72 10.54
N GLY A 116 -23.34 -3.43 10.85
CA GLY A 116 -23.84 -4.52 10.04
C GLY A 116 -24.40 -4.05 8.69
N SER A 117 -24.45 -4.96 7.73
CA SER A 117 -25.03 -4.70 6.40
C SER A 117 -26.54 -4.38 6.45
N ASP A 118 -27.20 -4.78 7.52
CA ASP A 118 -28.62 -4.51 7.81
C ASP A 118 -28.87 -3.17 8.51
N GLY A 119 -27.81 -2.35 8.69
CA GLY A 119 -27.86 -1.10 9.43
C GLY A 119 -27.87 -1.26 10.95
N SER A 120 -27.79 -2.49 11.47
CA SER A 120 -27.64 -2.72 12.91
C SER A 120 -26.23 -2.31 13.38
N VAL A 121 -26.15 -1.86 14.63
CA VAL A 121 -24.87 -1.58 15.31
C VAL A 121 -24.70 -2.63 16.39
N ARG A 122 -23.60 -3.37 16.32
CA ARG A 122 -23.24 -4.37 17.31
C ARG A 122 -22.02 -3.89 18.09
N VAL A 123 -22.13 -3.98 19.42
CA VAL A 123 -21.05 -3.57 20.33
C VAL A 123 -20.34 -4.82 20.83
N PHE A 124 -19.01 -4.80 20.81
CA PHE A 124 -18.19 -5.87 21.34
C PHE A 124 -16.91 -5.35 22.00
N GLN A 125 -16.28 -6.20 22.78
CA GLN A 125 -15.08 -5.83 23.53
C GLN A 125 -13.94 -6.79 23.28
N ILE A 126 -12.74 -6.24 23.16
CA ILE A 126 -11.49 -6.98 23.11
C ILE A 126 -10.70 -6.63 24.38
N GLU A 127 -10.35 -7.62 25.16
CA GLU A 127 -9.52 -7.49 26.33
C GLU A 127 -8.06 -7.79 25.97
N LEU A 128 -7.21 -6.82 26.23
CA LEU A 128 -5.76 -6.95 26.10
C LEU A 128 -5.15 -7.12 27.49
N TRP A 129 -4.46 -8.20 27.68
CA TRP A 129 -3.84 -8.55 28.95
C TRP A 129 -2.40 -8.99 28.78
N VAL A 130 -1.54 -8.72 29.78
CA VAL A 130 -0.16 -9.19 29.80
C VAL A 130 0.09 -9.82 31.16
N ASP A 131 0.50 -11.08 31.17
CA ASP A 131 1.08 -11.68 32.36
C ASP A 131 2.47 -11.09 32.58
N SER A 132 2.60 -10.24 33.60
CA SER A 132 3.83 -9.49 33.85
C SER A 132 4.97 -10.35 34.40
N PHE A 133 4.70 -11.54 34.92
CA PHE A 133 5.74 -12.48 35.38
C PHE A 133 6.32 -13.27 34.23
N LEU A 134 5.47 -13.70 33.29
CA LEU A 134 5.86 -14.48 32.13
C LEU A 134 6.13 -13.62 30.90
N ASN A 135 5.85 -12.33 30.97
CA ASN A 135 5.82 -11.41 29.81
C ASN A 135 5.00 -12.00 28.65
N SER A 136 3.89 -12.64 29.00
CA SER A 136 3.03 -13.33 28.06
C SER A 136 1.80 -12.49 27.74
N PRO A 137 1.63 -12.05 26.51
CA PRO A 137 0.43 -11.32 26.09
C PRO A 137 -0.75 -12.25 25.93
N SER A 138 -1.96 -11.71 26.05
CA SER A 138 -3.22 -12.40 25.77
C SER A 138 -4.22 -11.46 25.17
N ILE A 139 -4.99 -11.94 24.21
CA ILE A 139 -6.12 -11.25 23.63
C ILE A 139 -7.36 -12.11 23.79
N MET A 140 -8.35 -11.59 24.47
CA MET A 140 -9.58 -12.28 24.79
C MET A 140 -10.80 -11.45 24.38
N MET A 141 -11.91 -12.14 24.23
CA MET A 141 -13.22 -11.52 23.99
C MET A 141 -14.17 -11.94 25.08
N PRO A 142 -14.40 -11.08 26.10
CA PRO A 142 -15.22 -11.44 27.26
C PRO A 142 -16.64 -11.81 26.84
N GLY A 143 -17.11 -12.96 27.31
CA GLY A 143 -18.50 -13.42 27.10
C GLY A 143 -18.83 -13.86 25.68
N SER A 144 -17.84 -14.07 24.81
CA SER A 144 -18.04 -14.49 23.42
C SER A 144 -17.01 -15.53 22.98
N ASP A 145 -17.41 -16.35 22.03
CA ASP A 145 -16.54 -17.32 21.32
C ASP A 145 -15.79 -16.68 20.12
N GLY A 146 -15.78 -15.35 20.03
CA GLY A 146 -15.18 -14.62 18.91
C GLY A 146 -16.15 -14.32 17.78
N ARG A 147 -17.43 -14.63 17.90
CA ARG A 147 -18.45 -14.39 16.87
C ARG A 147 -19.30 -13.17 17.18
N ILE A 148 -19.39 -12.24 16.23
CA ILE A 148 -20.12 -11.00 16.35
C ILE A 148 -20.91 -10.79 15.06
N GLY A 149 -22.23 -11.01 15.12
CA GLY A 149 -23.05 -10.82 13.92
C GLY A 149 -22.50 -11.57 12.70
N ASP A 150 -22.03 -10.81 11.70
CA ASP A 150 -21.52 -11.35 10.44
C ASP A 150 -19.99 -11.44 10.40
N ILE A 151 -19.32 -11.02 11.47
CA ILE A 151 -17.85 -11.14 11.61
C ILE A 151 -17.44 -12.18 12.65
N GLU A 152 -16.20 -12.62 12.54
CA GLU A 152 -15.52 -13.51 13.46
C GLU A 152 -14.18 -12.91 13.84
N VAL A 153 -13.77 -13.03 15.10
CA VAL A 153 -12.47 -12.59 15.60
C VAL A 153 -11.53 -13.78 15.67
N GLN A 154 -10.52 -13.78 14.83
CA GLN A 154 -9.51 -14.81 14.77
C GLN A 154 -8.24 -14.38 15.51
N GLY A 155 -7.52 -15.34 16.10
CA GLY A 155 -6.28 -15.09 16.83
C GLY A 155 -6.49 -14.76 18.30
N LEU A 156 -7.66 -15.00 18.87
CA LEU A 156 -7.91 -14.91 20.31
C LEU A 156 -7.12 -16.00 21.05
N GLY A 157 -6.65 -15.71 22.24
CA GLY A 157 -6.03 -16.70 23.12
C GLY A 157 -4.88 -16.19 23.97
N TYR A 158 -4.33 -17.10 24.76
CA TYR A 158 -3.10 -16.89 25.51
C TYR A 158 -1.91 -16.84 24.54
N THR A 159 -0.93 -15.98 24.82
CA THR A 159 0.22 -15.66 23.97
C THR A 159 -0.10 -14.91 22.68
N ALA A 160 -1.37 -14.59 22.43
CA ALA A 160 -1.79 -13.84 21.26
C ALA A 160 -1.30 -12.37 21.32
N LYS A 161 -0.69 -11.90 20.23
CA LYS A 161 -0.26 -10.50 20.03
C LYS A 161 -1.05 -9.81 18.92
N SER A 162 -1.80 -10.56 18.16
CA SER A 162 -2.58 -10.02 17.05
C SER A 162 -3.92 -10.73 16.93
N VAL A 163 -4.94 -9.97 16.53
CA VAL A 163 -6.24 -10.50 16.14
C VAL A 163 -6.66 -9.92 14.80
N SER A 164 -7.47 -10.68 14.09
CA SER A 164 -8.08 -10.25 12.83
C SER A 164 -9.59 -10.37 12.93
N PHE A 165 -10.28 -9.31 12.53
CA PHE A 165 -11.72 -9.33 12.29
C PHE A 165 -11.94 -9.82 10.86
N VAL A 166 -12.64 -10.91 10.66
CA VAL A 166 -12.92 -11.50 9.33
C VAL A 166 -14.42 -11.70 9.16
N ASP A 167 -14.90 -11.76 7.92
CA ASP A 167 -16.29 -12.19 7.68
C ASP A 167 -16.43 -13.67 8.07
N LYS A 168 -17.61 -14.08 8.49
CA LYS A 168 -17.89 -15.48 8.77
C LYS A 168 -17.59 -16.34 7.55
N PHE A 169 -17.09 -17.54 7.79
CA PHE A 169 -16.83 -18.50 6.73
C PHE A 169 -18.09 -18.77 5.90
N GLY A 170 -17.95 -18.75 4.57
CA GLY A 170 -19.06 -18.99 3.64
C GLY A 170 -19.91 -17.76 3.31
N SER A 171 -19.49 -16.56 3.68
CA SER A 171 -20.12 -15.32 3.23
C SER A 171 -20.13 -15.24 1.70
N ALA A 172 -21.24 -14.79 1.12
CA ALA A 172 -21.35 -14.60 -0.31
C ALA A 172 -20.42 -13.47 -0.79
N PRO A 173 -19.86 -13.55 -2.00
CA PRO A 173 -19.09 -12.46 -2.57
C PRO A 173 -19.90 -11.16 -2.62
N ILE A 174 -19.22 -10.05 -2.33
CA ILE A 174 -19.80 -8.71 -2.31
C ILE A 174 -19.56 -8.06 -3.66
N GLU A 175 -20.61 -7.79 -4.40
CA GLU A 175 -20.51 -7.08 -5.66
C GLU A 175 -20.35 -5.57 -5.43
N VAL A 176 -19.38 -4.96 -6.10
CA VAL A 176 -19.17 -3.52 -6.15
C VAL A 176 -19.34 -3.07 -7.60
N PRO A 177 -20.49 -2.48 -7.94
CA PRO A 177 -20.83 -2.18 -9.32
C PRO A 177 -19.96 -1.05 -9.90
N ALA A 178 -19.89 -0.97 -11.22
CA ALA A 178 -19.16 0.08 -11.96
C ALA A 178 -19.59 1.51 -11.61
N ALA A 179 -20.81 1.69 -11.11
CA ALA A 179 -21.33 2.98 -10.65
C ALA A 179 -20.67 3.47 -9.35
N ASP A 180 -20.18 2.55 -8.51
CA ASP A 180 -19.52 2.87 -7.24
C ASP A 180 -17.98 2.95 -7.39
N LYS A 181 -17.53 3.86 -8.25
CA LYS A 181 -16.12 4.07 -8.57
C LYS A 181 -15.26 4.36 -7.36
N GLN A 182 -15.80 5.14 -6.41
CA GLN A 182 -15.06 5.52 -5.21
C GLN A 182 -14.74 4.31 -4.34
N ARG A 183 -15.71 3.41 -4.15
CA ARG A 183 -15.52 2.18 -3.38
C ARG A 183 -14.59 1.21 -4.11
N GLN A 184 -14.71 1.09 -5.43
CA GLN A 184 -13.79 0.30 -6.23
C GLN A 184 -12.35 0.81 -6.08
N ALA A 185 -12.14 2.13 -6.22
CA ALA A 185 -10.83 2.76 -6.06
C ALA A 185 -10.26 2.56 -4.65
N ASP A 186 -11.07 2.73 -3.60
CA ASP A 186 -10.64 2.56 -2.21
C ASP A 186 -10.18 1.11 -1.95
N LEU A 187 -10.96 0.12 -2.37
CA LEU A 187 -10.61 -1.29 -2.21
C LEU A 187 -9.33 -1.66 -2.97
N LEU A 188 -9.21 -1.26 -4.24
CA LEU A 188 -8.03 -1.56 -5.04
C LEU A 188 -6.77 -0.90 -4.48
N ASN A 189 -6.85 0.37 -4.06
CA ASN A 189 -5.71 1.08 -3.49
C ASN A 189 -5.25 0.49 -2.17
N ARG A 190 -6.19 0.18 -1.29
CA ARG A 190 -5.88 -0.24 0.08
C ARG A 190 -5.57 -1.74 0.21
N LEU A 191 -6.18 -2.56 -0.61
CA LEU A 191 -6.05 -4.01 -0.51
C LEU A 191 -5.08 -4.59 -1.55
N CYS A 192 -5.19 -4.14 -2.80
CA CYS A 192 -4.37 -4.68 -3.87
C CYS A 192 -3.02 -3.99 -3.98
N ALA A 193 -2.96 -2.66 -3.88
CA ALA A 193 -1.71 -1.92 -4.00
C ALA A 193 -0.75 -2.22 -2.85
N ASP A 194 -1.27 -2.41 -1.64
CA ASP A 194 -0.48 -2.70 -0.45
C ASP A 194 -0.21 -4.21 -0.26
N GLY A 195 -0.72 -5.05 -1.15
CA GLY A 195 -0.50 -6.50 -1.10
C GLY A 195 -1.22 -7.19 0.07
N LEU A 196 -2.25 -6.57 0.65
CA LEU A 196 -3.02 -7.12 1.78
C LEU A 196 -4.01 -8.19 1.33
N ALA A 197 -4.40 -8.20 0.07
CA ALA A 197 -5.36 -9.13 -0.51
C ALA A 197 -4.79 -9.83 -1.75
N SER A 198 -5.37 -10.97 -2.08
CA SER A 198 -5.20 -11.60 -3.38
C SER A 198 -6.10 -10.90 -4.39
N CYS A 199 -5.50 -10.31 -5.43
CA CYS A 199 -6.22 -9.56 -6.45
C CYS A 199 -5.99 -10.20 -7.82
N THR A 200 -7.08 -10.48 -8.53
CA THR A 200 -7.03 -11.02 -9.88
C THR A 200 -7.94 -10.23 -10.80
N PHE A 201 -7.51 -9.99 -12.03
CA PHE A 201 -8.28 -9.32 -13.06
C PHE A 201 -8.69 -10.33 -14.15
N ARG A 202 -9.96 -10.37 -14.47
CA ARG A 202 -10.50 -11.23 -15.54
C ARG A 202 -11.09 -10.35 -16.64
N THR A 203 -10.49 -10.39 -17.84
CA THR A 203 -11.03 -9.70 -19.01
C THR A 203 -12.37 -10.31 -19.42
N THR A 204 -13.38 -9.47 -19.61
CA THR A 204 -14.71 -9.84 -20.10
C THR A 204 -14.90 -9.49 -21.56
N SER A 205 -14.38 -8.35 -22.02
CA SER A 205 -14.42 -7.94 -23.43
C SER A 205 -13.24 -7.04 -23.81
N THR A 206 -13.04 -6.89 -25.10
CA THR A 206 -11.98 -6.04 -25.68
C THR A 206 -12.58 -5.24 -26.82
N GLU A 207 -12.31 -3.94 -26.86
CA GLU A 207 -12.76 -3.02 -27.90
C GLU A 207 -11.71 -1.93 -28.17
N PRO A 208 -11.79 -1.20 -29.30
CA PRO A 208 -10.98 0.00 -29.47
C PRO A 208 -11.24 1.01 -28.36
N GLY A 209 -10.17 1.50 -27.75
CA GLY A 209 -10.23 2.52 -26.70
C GLY A 209 -10.09 3.95 -27.25
N ALA A 210 -9.98 4.91 -26.36
CA ALA A 210 -9.74 6.30 -26.72
C ALA A 210 -8.33 6.46 -27.34
N VAL A 211 -8.21 7.35 -28.32
CA VAL A 211 -6.90 7.73 -28.85
C VAL A 211 -6.21 8.64 -27.83
N LEU A 212 -5.03 8.26 -27.39
CA LEU A 212 -4.19 9.14 -26.55
C LEU A 212 -3.50 10.17 -27.45
N VAL A 213 -3.55 11.41 -27.04
CA VAL A 213 -2.99 12.54 -27.79
C VAL A 213 -1.99 13.28 -26.93
N ASP A 214 -0.76 13.44 -27.44
CA ASP A 214 0.24 14.32 -26.85
C ASP A 214 0.70 15.34 -27.88
N ARG A 215 0.59 16.64 -27.57
CA ARG A 215 0.93 17.74 -28.45
C ARG A 215 2.10 18.52 -27.88
N LYS A 216 3.11 18.73 -28.73
CA LYS A 216 4.29 19.54 -28.44
C LYS A 216 4.39 20.70 -29.41
N HIS A 217 4.85 21.86 -28.94
CA HIS A 217 4.91 23.08 -29.70
C HIS A 217 6.35 23.51 -29.94
N SER A 218 6.57 24.22 -31.07
CA SER A 218 7.81 24.95 -31.30
C SER A 218 7.81 26.28 -30.56
N GLU A 219 8.91 26.98 -30.63
CA GLU A 219 8.94 28.42 -30.36
C GLU A 219 8.05 29.19 -31.38
N VAL A 220 7.69 30.39 -31.02
CA VAL A 220 6.92 31.30 -31.92
C VAL A 220 7.86 31.84 -32.98
N ASN A 221 7.40 31.85 -34.23
CA ASN A 221 8.11 32.57 -35.28
C ASN A 221 7.85 34.08 -35.17
N LEU A 222 8.85 34.82 -34.67
CA LEU A 222 8.82 36.27 -34.52
C LEU A 222 9.42 37.01 -35.74
N LEU A 223 9.82 36.30 -36.80
CA LEU A 223 10.35 36.87 -38.01
C LEU A 223 9.23 37.37 -38.93
N ASP A 224 9.54 38.23 -39.87
CA ASP A 224 8.59 38.77 -40.85
C ASP A 224 8.24 37.79 -41.99
N ALA A 225 8.94 36.68 -42.06
CA ALA A 225 8.75 35.63 -43.09
C ALA A 225 8.53 34.27 -42.48
N ALA A 226 7.94 33.36 -43.24
CA ALA A 226 7.85 31.95 -42.83
C ALA A 226 9.25 31.33 -42.67
N TYR A 227 9.47 30.67 -41.53
CA TYR A 227 10.75 30.11 -41.18
C TYR A 227 10.59 28.60 -40.78
N PRO A 228 11.47 27.72 -41.27
CA PRO A 228 11.42 26.31 -40.91
C PRO A 228 11.87 26.13 -39.45
N LEU A 229 10.94 25.73 -38.58
CA LEU A 229 11.22 25.38 -37.20
C LEU A 229 11.19 23.86 -37.06
N THR A 230 12.21 23.32 -36.42
CA THR A 230 12.29 21.88 -36.10
C THR A 230 11.83 21.65 -34.68
N ILE A 231 10.85 20.77 -34.52
CA ILE A 231 10.40 20.29 -33.24
C ILE A 231 10.95 18.89 -33.06
N THR A 232 11.74 18.68 -32.01
CA THR A 232 12.21 17.36 -31.60
C THR A 232 11.81 17.16 -30.16
N ASP A 233 10.92 16.22 -29.90
CA ASP A 233 10.43 15.99 -28.54
C ASP A 233 10.15 14.52 -28.26
N GLY A 234 10.21 14.16 -26.97
CA GLY A 234 9.85 12.88 -26.46
C GLY A 234 8.37 12.81 -26.10
N PHE A 235 7.73 11.71 -26.47
CA PHE A 235 6.34 11.42 -26.14
C PHE A 235 6.28 10.20 -25.25
N THR A 236 5.41 10.24 -24.23
CA THR A 236 5.16 9.13 -23.33
C THR A 236 3.67 8.88 -23.22
N PHE A 237 3.25 7.68 -23.59
CA PHE A 237 1.87 7.23 -23.43
C PHE A 237 1.81 6.14 -22.37
N SER A 238 0.94 6.30 -21.40
CA SER A 238 0.69 5.33 -20.34
C SER A 238 -0.75 4.83 -20.41
N ALA A 239 -0.97 3.64 -19.90
CA ALA A 239 -2.32 3.08 -19.76
C ALA A 239 -3.19 3.98 -18.86
N ALA A 240 -4.48 4.04 -19.14
CA ALA A 240 -5.49 4.74 -18.37
C ALA A 240 -6.57 3.77 -17.88
N THR A 241 -7.29 4.13 -16.83
CA THR A 241 -8.38 3.31 -16.26
C THR A 241 -9.52 4.21 -15.79
N ASN A 242 -10.74 3.65 -15.69
CA ASN A 242 -11.88 4.31 -15.10
C ASN A 242 -11.87 4.34 -13.57
N VAL A 243 -10.93 3.65 -12.94
CA VAL A 243 -10.77 3.63 -11.48
C VAL A 243 -9.77 4.71 -11.08
N GLU A 244 -10.18 5.62 -10.20
CA GLU A 244 -9.32 6.65 -9.63
C GLU A 244 -8.37 6.05 -8.59
N ALA A 245 -7.35 5.35 -9.06
CA ALA A 245 -6.30 4.84 -8.20
C ALA A 245 -5.22 5.90 -7.92
N SER A 246 -4.61 5.87 -6.74
CA SER A 246 -3.40 6.67 -6.45
C SER A 246 -2.27 6.29 -7.42
N VAL A 247 -1.26 7.16 -7.58
CA VAL A 247 -0.15 6.90 -8.52
C VAL A 247 0.55 5.58 -8.20
N SER A 248 0.81 5.30 -6.92
CA SER A 248 1.38 4.02 -6.47
C SER A 248 0.45 2.84 -6.74
N GLY A 249 -0.84 3.00 -6.45
CA GLY A 249 -1.84 1.98 -6.71
C GLY A 249 -2.02 1.68 -8.19
N LYS A 250 -1.96 2.70 -9.06
CA LYS A 250 -2.01 2.50 -10.52
C LYS A 250 -0.91 1.58 -11.02
N VAL A 251 0.32 1.80 -10.59
CA VAL A 251 1.46 0.94 -11.02
C VAL A 251 1.21 -0.51 -10.64
N THR A 252 0.75 -0.77 -9.42
CA THR A 252 0.45 -2.14 -8.96
C THR A 252 -0.73 -2.74 -9.72
N LEU A 253 -1.81 -1.97 -9.94
CA LEU A 253 -2.99 -2.43 -10.67
C LEU A 253 -2.66 -2.76 -12.13
N PHE A 254 -1.90 -1.90 -12.81
CA PHE A 254 -1.44 -2.19 -14.17
C PHE A 254 -0.55 -3.43 -14.22
N GLY A 255 0.29 -3.67 -13.19
CA GLY A 255 1.08 -4.90 -13.08
C GLY A 255 0.22 -6.16 -13.00
N LEU A 256 -0.87 -6.14 -12.23
CA LEU A 256 -1.83 -7.24 -12.14
C LEU A 256 -2.52 -7.50 -13.50
N VAL A 257 -2.96 -6.42 -14.15
CA VAL A 257 -3.60 -6.50 -15.48
C VAL A 257 -2.60 -6.98 -16.53
N ASP A 258 -1.38 -6.45 -16.51
CA ASP A 258 -0.31 -6.83 -17.43
C ASP A 258 0.02 -8.33 -17.31
N THR A 259 0.10 -8.85 -16.10
CA THR A 259 0.31 -10.29 -15.88
C THR A 259 -0.79 -11.12 -16.55
N THR A 260 -2.05 -10.72 -16.38
CA THR A 260 -3.20 -11.40 -17.00
C THR A 260 -3.18 -11.30 -18.53
N LEU A 261 -2.91 -10.10 -19.06
CA LEU A 261 -2.88 -9.85 -20.49
C LEU A 261 -1.65 -10.45 -21.16
N SER A 262 -0.49 -10.40 -20.52
CA SER A 262 0.74 -11.04 -21.03
C SER A 262 0.58 -12.53 -21.13
N ALA A 263 -0.06 -13.18 -20.17
CA ALA A 263 -0.40 -14.60 -20.24
C ALA A 263 -1.33 -14.91 -21.43
N LYS A 264 -2.28 -14.01 -21.73
CA LYS A 264 -3.25 -14.18 -22.80
C LYS A 264 -2.70 -13.85 -24.19
N TYR A 265 -1.91 -12.78 -24.30
CA TYR A 265 -1.48 -12.21 -25.58
C TYR A 265 0.03 -12.29 -25.83
N GLY A 266 0.81 -12.77 -24.87
CA GLY A 266 2.26 -12.93 -24.99
C GLY A 266 3.05 -11.62 -25.07
N LYS A 267 2.47 -10.51 -24.60
CA LYS A 267 3.09 -9.17 -24.65
C LYS A 267 2.85 -8.42 -23.33
N SER A 268 3.86 -7.66 -22.87
CA SER A 268 3.69 -6.71 -21.76
C SER A 268 2.94 -5.46 -22.22
N TRP A 269 1.99 -5.02 -21.40
CA TRP A 269 1.06 -3.92 -21.71
C TRP A 269 1.15 -2.76 -20.68
N SER A 270 1.77 -2.98 -19.54
CA SER A 270 1.79 -2.00 -18.46
C SER A 270 2.80 -0.88 -18.63
N GLU A 271 3.78 -1.06 -19.53
CA GLU A 271 4.83 -0.06 -19.70
C GLU A 271 4.36 1.17 -20.46
N ALA A 272 4.76 2.33 -19.94
CA ALA A 272 4.65 3.57 -20.68
C ALA A 272 5.46 3.47 -21.98
N LYS A 273 4.84 3.83 -23.11
CA LYS A 273 5.52 3.84 -24.41
C LYS A 273 6.13 5.20 -24.65
N THR A 274 7.44 5.21 -24.73
CA THR A 274 8.22 6.41 -25.08
C THR A 274 8.64 6.37 -26.54
N GLY A 275 8.77 7.53 -27.14
CA GLY A 275 9.30 7.68 -28.48
C GLY A 275 9.73 9.11 -28.73
N THR A 276 10.67 9.30 -29.64
CA THR A 276 11.10 10.63 -30.09
C THR A 276 10.63 10.83 -31.50
N VAL A 277 10.06 12.00 -31.75
CA VAL A 277 9.65 12.43 -33.10
C VAL A 277 10.32 13.76 -33.39
N SER A 278 10.89 13.89 -34.60
CA SER A 278 11.46 15.13 -35.10
C SER A 278 10.77 15.51 -36.42
N ARG A 279 10.30 16.73 -36.52
CA ARG A 279 9.69 17.27 -37.75
C ARG A 279 10.07 18.74 -37.92
N THR A 280 10.39 19.10 -39.16
CA THR A 280 10.59 20.49 -39.55
C THR A 280 9.32 21.00 -40.23
N ILE A 281 8.83 22.13 -39.75
CA ILE A 281 7.54 22.72 -40.18
C ILE A 281 7.83 24.18 -40.61
N PRO A 282 7.38 24.62 -41.81
CA PRO A 282 7.43 26.04 -42.15
C PRO A 282 6.35 26.78 -41.36
N VAL A 283 6.79 27.62 -40.39
CA VAL A 283 5.88 28.33 -39.49
C VAL A 283 5.78 29.78 -39.93
N LYS A 284 4.53 30.27 -40.09
CA LYS A 284 4.24 31.65 -40.48
C LYS A 284 4.60 32.66 -39.37
N PRO A 285 4.85 33.93 -39.71
CA PRO A 285 5.02 35.02 -38.74
C PRO A 285 3.88 35.06 -37.70
N GLY A 286 4.19 35.16 -36.43
CA GLY A 286 3.22 35.21 -35.33
C GLY A 286 2.53 33.86 -35.02
N TYR A 287 3.01 32.77 -35.62
CA TYR A 287 2.50 31.41 -35.34
C TYR A 287 3.57 30.57 -34.63
N ARG A 288 3.12 29.50 -33.99
CA ARG A 288 3.98 28.40 -33.53
C ARG A 288 3.56 27.13 -34.22
N GLY A 289 4.54 26.28 -34.53
CA GLY A 289 4.30 24.94 -35.05
C GLY A 289 3.93 23.98 -33.93
N TYR A 290 3.29 22.89 -34.27
CA TYR A 290 3.09 21.78 -33.33
C TYR A 290 3.27 20.42 -34.00
N ILE A 291 3.68 19.48 -33.19
CA ILE A 291 3.59 18.03 -33.48
C ILE A 291 2.59 17.43 -32.49
N GLU A 292 1.62 16.71 -33.02
CA GLU A 292 0.67 15.95 -32.24
C GLU A 292 0.87 14.47 -32.56
N LEU A 293 1.16 13.67 -31.55
CA LEU A 293 1.27 12.24 -31.67
C LEU A 293 -0.02 11.61 -31.16
N GLN A 294 -0.65 10.81 -31.99
CA GLN A 294 -1.89 10.09 -31.68
C GLN A 294 -1.57 8.59 -31.55
N GLN A 295 -1.82 8.04 -30.36
CA GLN A 295 -1.63 6.65 -30.07
C GLN A 295 -2.98 5.96 -29.87
N PRO A 296 -3.41 5.06 -30.76
CA PRO A 296 -4.58 4.23 -30.55
C PRO A 296 -4.44 3.39 -29.28
N THR A 297 -5.55 3.13 -28.60
CA THR A 297 -5.59 2.24 -27.45
C THR A 297 -6.54 1.07 -27.69
N ILE A 298 -6.33 0.03 -26.90
CA ILE A 298 -7.26 -1.09 -26.75
C ILE A 298 -7.87 -0.96 -25.35
N ARG A 299 -9.20 -0.93 -25.28
CA ARG A 299 -9.94 -0.99 -24.01
C ARG A 299 -10.19 -2.43 -23.63
N GLN A 300 -9.67 -2.80 -22.46
CA GLN A 300 -9.91 -4.09 -21.82
C GLN A 300 -10.92 -3.90 -20.71
N HIS A 301 -12.13 -4.40 -20.91
CA HIS A 301 -13.13 -4.50 -19.84
C HIS A 301 -12.90 -5.76 -19.02
N GLY A 302 -13.19 -5.68 -17.73
CA GLY A 302 -13.08 -6.85 -16.87
C GLY A 302 -13.58 -6.62 -15.46
N ASP A 303 -13.47 -7.67 -14.67
CA ASP A 303 -13.81 -7.66 -13.27
C ASP A 303 -12.58 -7.96 -12.42
N PHE A 304 -12.42 -7.22 -11.31
CA PHE A 304 -11.48 -7.60 -10.26
C PHE A 304 -12.15 -8.48 -9.24
N THR A 305 -11.48 -9.58 -8.90
CA THR A 305 -11.78 -10.35 -7.69
C THR A 305 -10.72 -10.03 -6.66
N VAL A 306 -11.14 -9.47 -5.53
CA VAL A 306 -10.30 -9.10 -4.40
C VAL A 306 -10.67 -10.01 -3.24
N THR A 307 -9.73 -10.82 -2.75
CA THR A 307 -9.98 -11.76 -1.64
C THR A 307 -9.02 -11.48 -0.49
N MET A 308 -9.57 -11.22 0.70
CA MET A 308 -8.84 -10.98 1.92
C MET A 308 -9.52 -11.73 3.07
N GLY A 309 -8.79 -12.62 3.75
CA GLY A 309 -9.39 -13.50 4.75
C GLY A 309 -10.51 -14.36 4.13
N ASN A 310 -11.69 -14.32 4.73
CA ASN A 310 -12.89 -15.02 4.25
C ASN A 310 -13.77 -14.14 3.34
N THR A 311 -13.34 -12.90 3.07
CA THR A 311 -14.12 -11.92 2.32
C THR A 311 -13.67 -11.86 0.88
N THR A 312 -14.64 -11.88 -0.04
CA THR A 312 -14.40 -11.70 -1.48
C THR A 312 -15.25 -10.56 -2.01
N TRP A 313 -14.62 -9.60 -2.69
CA TRP A 313 -15.31 -8.56 -3.46
C TRP A 313 -15.15 -8.84 -4.95
N ILE A 314 -16.21 -8.58 -5.70
CA ILE A 314 -16.21 -8.61 -7.17
C ILE A 314 -16.49 -7.20 -7.66
N LEU A 315 -15.47 -6.52 -8.17
CA LEU A 315 -15.58 -5.18 -8.72
C LEU A 315 -15.87 -5.29 -10.21
N THR A 316 -17.09 -4.98 -10.60
CA THR A 316 -17.54 -5.17 -11.99
C THR A 316 -17.34 -3.94 -12.85
N GLY A 317 -17.14 -4.13 -14.16
CA GLY A 317 -17.08 -3.05 -15.13
C GLY A 317 -15.86 -2.14 -15.04
N VAL A 318 -14.76 -2.65 -14.52
CA VAL A 318 -13.47 -1.96 -14.57
C VAL A 318 -12.90 -2.07 -15.99
N TYR A 319 -12.30 -0.97 -16.49
CA TYR A 319 -11.61 -1.04 -17.77
C TYR A 319 -10.24 -0.36 -17.73
N PHE A 320 -9.39 -0.77 -18.65
CA PHE A 320 -8.08 -0.20 -18.92
C PHE A 320 -7.95 0.14 -20.40
N ASP A 321 -7.60 1.37 -20.70
CA ASP A 321 -7.19 1.80 -22.04
C ASP A 321 -5.66 1.64 -22.12
N ILE A 322 -5.22 0.70 -22.93
CA ILE A 322 -3.82 0.30 -23.05
C ILE A 322 -3.32 0.67 -24.44
N PRO A 323 -2.15 1.35 -24.60
CA PRO A 323 -1.62 1.69 -25.92
C PRO A 323 -1.54 0.47 -26.84
N ASP A 324 -2.20 0.55 -28.00
CA ASP A 324 -2.15 -0.54 -29.00
C ASP A 324 -0.81 -0.51 -29.73
N MET A 325 0.01 -1.53 -29.46
CA MET A 325 1.34 -1.65 -30.04
C MET A 325 1.34 -2.23 -31.43
N ALA A 326 0.22 -2.80 -31.89
CA ALA A 326 0.09 -3.34 -33.24
C ALA A 326 -0.27 -2.25 -34.27
N GLN A 327 -0.83 -1.13 -33.80
CA GLN A 327 -1.18 -0.01 -34.68
C GLN A 327 -0.04 1.02 -34.71
N HIS A 328 0.14 1.62 -35.89
CA HIS A 328 1.07 2.72 -36.08
C HIS A 328 0.54 3.99 -35.41
N ARG A 329 1.47 4.76 -34.88
CA ARG A 329 1.18 6.09 -34.33
C ARG A 329 1.02 7.08 -35.48
N ASP A 330 -0.06 7.84 -35.46
CA ASP A 330 -0.24 8.93 -36.39
C ASP A 330 0.47 10.17 -35.87
N VAL A 331 1.20 10.85 -36.77
CA VAL A 331 1.87 12.11 -36.50
C VAL A 331 1.18 13.21 -37.27
N VAL A 332 0.49 14.07 -36.55
CA VAL A 332 -0.12 15.26 -37.12
C VAL A 332 0.80 16.44 -36.91
N VAL A 333 1.02 17.23 -37.96
CA VAL A 333 1.83 18.46 -37.90
C VAL A 333 0.97 19.63 -38.33
N GLY A 334 1.15 20.77 -37.67
CA GLY A 334 0.39 21.96 -37.98
C GLY A 334 0.99 23.19 -37.35
N GLN A 335 0.28 24.33 -37.50
CA GLN A 335 0.64 25.60 -36.90
C GLN A 335 -0.61 26.29 -36.38
N GLU A 336 -0.46 27.00 -35.27
CA GLU A 336 -1.52 27.81 -34.66
C GLU A 336 -1.03 29.20 -34.37
N LYS A 337 -1.96 30.18 -34.42
CA LYS A 337 -1.63 31.57 -34.10
C LYS A 337 -1.28 31.68 -32.63
N TYR A 338 -0.16 32.30 -32.35
CA TYR A 338 0.21 32.59 -30.97
C TYR A 338 -0.65 33.73 -30.44
N VAL A 339 -1.37 33.48 -29.38
CA VAL A 339 -2.11 34.47 -28.61
C VAL A 339 -1.37 34.59 -27.29
N GLY A 340 -0.54 35.63 -27.18
CA GLY A 340 0.32 35.89 -26.00
C GLY A 340 -0.49 36.17 -24.74
#